data_7e939c927820ddeeea6ef17c8425a2ba
#
_entry.id   7e939c927820ddeeea6ef17c8425a2ba
#
_cell.length_a   1.000
_cell.length_b   1.000
_cell.length_c   1.000
_cell.angle_alpha   90.00
_cell.angle_beta   90.00
_cell.angle_gamma   90.00
#
_symmetry.space_group_name_H-M   'P 1'
#
loop_
_entity.id
_entity.type
_entity.pdbx_description
1 polymer ?
#
loop_
_entity_poly.entity_id
_entity_poly.type
_entity_poly.pdbx_seq_one_letter_code
_entity_poly.pdbx_strand_id
1 'polypeptide(L)'
;MGKRTTTSVPSAQVNRYTQAALADNTHRSYKADLAHFRAHGGTIPTTAVKLAEYLAHFADTLAVATLQHRLIAIHRAHLEAGHTSPAMDFLVKRTMQGIRRTKGTAQRRVKALVKDDIIELVLTAEKQKPMKAARDAALILVGFAGAFRRSELVSIRKEDITALDHGIEIHIRRTKTQQEKGHTVFIPCAKSSRCPVKALEQWLKLSGIEQGPVFRAINRHD
;
A
#
# COMPACT_ATOMS: atom_id res chain seq x y z
N MET A 1 20.38 -6.41 -47.06
CA MET A 1 18.90 -6.53 -46.93
C MET A 1 18.54 -6.58 -45.46
N GLY A 2 18.24 -5.41 -44.87
CA GLY A 2 17.88 -5.30 -43.45
C GLY A 2 16.42 -5.68 -43.26
N LYS A 3 16.14 -6.69 -42.42
CA LYS A 3 14.79 -7.01 -41.98
C LYS A 3 14.28 -5.86 -41.09
N ARG A 4 13.34 -5.07 -41.58
CA ARG A 4 12.53 -4.15 -40.78
C ARG A 4 11.67 -5.01 -39.87
N THR A 5 12.02 -5.08 -38.58
CA THR A 5 11.12 -5.60 -37.52
C THR A 5 10.00 -4.60 -37.38
N THR A 6 8.84 -4.90 -37.96
CA THR A 6 7.59 -4.18 -37.69
C THR A 6 7.21 -4.44 -36.25
N THR A 7 7.44 -3.46 -35.37
CA THR A 7 6.95 -3.47 -34.00
C THR A 7 5.43 -3.35 -34.07
N SER A 8 4.70 -4.46 -34.01
CA SER A 8 3.25 -4.45 -33.98
C SER A 8 2.79 -3.82 -32.67
N VAL A 9 1.93 -2.80 -32.75
CA VAL A 9 1.33 -2.18 -31.61
C VAL A 9 0.41 -3.21 -30.93
N PRO A 10 0.54 -3.44 -29.61
CA PRO A 10 -0.31 -4.39 -28.90
C PRO A 10 -1.80 -4.02 -29.03
N SER A 11 -2.66 -5.02 -29.13
CA SER A 11 -4.11 -4.79 -29.21
C SER A 11 -4.63 -4.10 -27.92
N ALA A 12 -5.78 -3.44 -28.03
CA ALA A 12 -6.43 -2.78 -26.88
C ALA A 12 -6.66 -3.76 -25.72
N GLN A 13 -6.94 -5.02 -26.03
CA GLN A 13 -7.13 -6.07 -25.04
C GLN A 13 -5.82 -6.43 -24.30
N VAL A 14 -4.70 -6.54 -25.02
CA VAL A 14 -3.38 -6.76 -24.41
C VAL A 14 -3.01 -5.58 -23.52
N ASN A 15 -3.21 -4.34 -24.00
CA ASN A 15 -2.95 -3.13 -23.21
C ASN A 15 -3.77 -3.09 -21.93
N ARG A 16 -5.06 -3.48 -21.96
CA ARG A 16 -5.91 -3.57 -20.78
C ARG A 16 -5.34 -4.54 -19.74
N TYR A 17 -4.90 -5.73 -20.14
CA TYR A 17 -4.34 -6.71 -19.21
C TYR A 17 -2.94 -6.34 -18.71
N THR A 18 -2.10 -5.75 -19.52
CA THR A 18 -0.78 -5.27 -19.09
C THR A 18 -0.88 -4.10 -18.10
N GLN A 19 -1.86 -3.23 -18.24
CA GLN A 19 -2.15 -2.18 -17.26
C GLN A 19 -2.69 -2.77 -15.95
N ALA A 20 -3.58 -3.75 -16.03
CA ALA A 20 -4.13 -4.44 -14.87
C ALA A 20 -3.11 -5.33 -14.11
N ALA A 21 -1.95 -5.62 -14.72
CA ALA A 21 -0.90 -6.44 -14.10
C ALA A 21 -0.26 -5.80 -12.86
N LEU A 22 -0.43 -4.49 -12.68
CA LEU A 22 0.06 -3.76 -11.51
C LEU A 22 -1.10 -3.16 -10.72
N ALA A 23 -0.99 -3.25 -9.40
CA ALA A 23 -1.94 -2.56 -8.52
C ALA A 23 -1.79 -1.03 -8.64
N ASP A 24 -2.91 -0.29 -8.47
CA ASP A 24 -2.96 1.19 -8.56
C ASP A 24 -1.95 1.88 -7.64
N ASN A 25 -1.71 1.32 -6.45
CA ASN A 25 -0.69 1.82 -5.53
C ASN A 25 0.72 1.71 -6.10
N THR A 26 1.03 0.66 -6.85
CA THR A 26 2.32 0.47 -7.50
C THR A 26 2.48 1.50 -8.63
N HIS A 27 1.43 1.72 -9.42
CA HIS A 27 1.42 2.77 -10.45
C HIS A 27 1.67 4.16 -9.85
N ARG A 28 0.95 4.52 -8.77
CA ARG A 28 1.14 5.80 -8.06
C ARG A 28 2.56 5.96 -7.52
N SER A 29 3.11 4.89 -6.94
CA SER A 29 4.46 4.89 -6.39
C SER A 29 5.51 5.08 -7.48
N TYR A 30 5.43 4.32 -8.59
CA TYR A 30 6.35 4.48 -9.72
C TYR A 30 6.25 5.87 -10.36
N LYS A 31 5.03 6.44 -10.46
CA LYS A 31 4.84 7.80 -10.94
C LYS A 31 5.56 8.83 -10.05
N ALA A 32 5.47 8.67 -8.72
CA ALA A 32 6.16 9.55 -7.78
C ALA A 32 7.70 9.39 -7.87
N ASP A 33 8.19 8.15 -8.00
CA ASP A 33 9.62 7.88 -8.17
C ASP A 33 10.19 8.49 -9.46
N LEU A 34 9.46 8.37 -10.57
CA LEU A 34 9.83 8.98 -11.86
C LEU A 34 9.76 10.50 -11.80
N ALA A 35 8.78 11.06 -11.11
CA ALA A 35 8.69 12.52 -10.90
C ALA A 35 9.91 13.05 -10.15
N HIS A 36 10.34 12.34 -9.08
CA HIS A 36 11.55 12.69 -8.36
C HIS A 36 12.80 12.58 -9.24
N PHE A 37 12.94 11.50 -10.02
CA PHE A 37 14.06 11.34 -10.93
C PHE A 37 14.14 12.49 -11.94
N ARG A 38 13.02 12.86 -12.56
CA ARG A 38 12.92 13.99 -13.52
C ARG A 38 13.21 15.33 -12.88
N ALA A 39 12.73 15.58 -11.68
CA ALA A 39 12.98 16.82 -10.93
C ALA A 39 14.48 17.03 -10.64
N HIS A 40 15.28 15.94 -10.68
CA HIS A 40 16.73 15.99 -10.48
C HIS A 40 17.52 15.74 -11.78
N GLY A 41 16.96 16.16 -12.91
CA GLY A 41 17.65 16.14 -14.20
C GLY A 41 17.65 14.79 -14.93
N GLY A 42 16.91 13.79 -14.39
CA GLY A 42 16.77 12.50 -15.04
C GLY A 42 15.84 12.53 -16.27
N THR A 43 16.20 11.81 -17.30
CA THR A 43 15.42 11.66 -18.54
C THR A 43 15.18 10.19 -18.86
N ILE A 44 14.21 9.89 -19.70
CA ILE A 44 14.02 8.58 -20.30
C ILE A 44 14.14 8.79 -21.83
N PRO A 45 15.12 8.19 -22.50
CA PRO A 45 16.18 7.34 -21.94
C PRO A 45 17.24 8.11 -21.14
N THR A 46 17.97 7.39 -20.27
CA THR A 46 19.15 7.90 -19.55
C THR A 46 20.34 6.95 -19.74
N THR A 47 21.55 7.44 -19.40
CA THR A 47 22.77 6.62 -19.45
C THR A 47 23.05 5.92 -18.12
N ALA A 48 23.88 4.86 -18.14
CA ALA A 48 24.31 4.17 -16.93
C ALA A 48 25.07 5.10 -15.95
N VAL A 49 25.88 6.01 -16.49
CA VAL A 49 26.63 6.99 -15.69
C VAL A 49 25.68 7.93 -14.95
N LYS A 50 24.75 8.59 -15.67
CA LYS A 50 23.78 9.50 -15.05
C LYS A 50 22.89 8.80 -14.00
N LEU A 51 22.50 7.55 -14.28
CA LEU A 51 21.72 6.78 -13.31
C LEU A 51 22.52 6.41 -12.05
N ALA A 52 23.80 6.01 -12.21
CA ALA A 52 24.69 5.71 -11.10
C ALA A 52 24.96 6.96 -10.25
N GLU A 53 25.21 8.11 -10.88
CA GLU A 53 25.38 9.41 -10.19
C GLU A 53 24.13 9.81 -9.40
N TYR A 54 22.92 9.66 -9.99
CA TYR A 54 21.68 9.90 -9.29
C TYR A 54 21.54 9.03 -8.04
N LEU A 55 21.82 7.72 -8.14
CA LEU A 55 21.75 6.81 -7.01
C LEU A 55 22.77 7.17 -5.91
N ALA A 56 24.00 7.49 -6.29
CA ALA A 56 25.06 7.89 -5.37
C ALA A 56 24.75 9.20 -4.67
N HIS A 57 24.22 10.20 -5.40
CA HIS A 57 23.85 11.51 -4.85
C HIS A 57 22.82 11.39 -3.71
N PHE A 58 21.84 10.47 -3.86
CA PHE A 58 20.80 10.29 -2.85
C PHE A 58 21.10 9.20 -1.82
N ALA A 59 22.29 8.56 -1.86
CA ALA A 59 22.63 7.47 -0.95
C ALA A 59 22.69 7.89 0.52
N ASP A 60 22.99 9.17 0.81
CA ASP A 60 23.08 9.67 2.18
C ASP A 60 21.72 10.18 2.74
N THR A 61 20.80 10.52 1.86
CA THR A 61 19.51 11.13 2.26
C THR A 61 18.33 10.18 2.18
N LEU A 62 18.42 9.12 1.38
CA LEU A 62 17.34 8.18 1.17
C LEU A 62 17.71 6.76 1.65
N ALA A 63 16.71 6.06 2.15
CA ALA A 63 16.87 4.65 2.49
C ALA A 63 17.24 3.82 1.25
N VAL A 64 18.08 2.81 1.44
CA VAL A 64 18.49 1.87 0.37
C VAL A 64 17.29 1.23 -0.32
N ALA A 65 16.25 0.87 0.43
CA ALA A 65 15.01 0.34 -0.12
C ALA A 65 14.29 1.32 -1.05
N THR A 66 14.33 2.63 -0.74
CA THR A 66 13.76 3.69 -1.59
C THR A 66 14.54 3.82 -2.89
N LEU A 67 15.88 3.83 -2.82
CA LEU A 67 16.73 3.87 -4.02
C LEU A 67 16.50 2.66 -4.91
N GLN A 68 16.38 1.48 -4.32
CA GLN A 68 16.08 0.25 -5.06
C GLN A 68 14.71 0.32 -5.74
N HIS A 69 13.69 0.84 -5.06
CA HIS A 69 12.36 1.01 -5.63
C HIS A 69 12.37 2.01 -6.80
N ARG A 70 13.09 3.13 -6.68
CA ARG A 70 13.29 4.09 -7.77
C ARG A 70 14.01 3.49 -8.96
N LEU A 71 15.05 2.69 -8.72
CA LEU A 71 15.77 1.98 -9.78
C LEU A 71 14.83 1.06 -10.57
N ILE A 72 13.92 0.35 -9.89
CA ILE A 72 12.89 -0.49 -10.53
C ILE A 72 11.93 0.36 -11.36
N ALA A 73 11.45 1.49 -10.84
CA ALA A 73 10.55 2.40 -11.57
C ALA A 73 11.22 2.96 -12.85
N ILE A 74 12.49 3.39 -12.73
CA ILE A 74 13.27 3.90 -13.87
C ILE A 74 13.53 2.80 -14.91
N HIS A 75 13.88 1.57 -14.45
CA HIS A 75 14.03 0.41 -15.31
C HIS A 75 12.77 0.16 -16.13
N ARG A 76 11.63 0.11 -15.47
CA ARG A 76 10.34 -0.13 -16.10
C ARG A 76 9.97 0.96 -17.11
N ALA A 77 10.18 2.22 -16.76
CA ALA A 77 9.91 3.33 -17.67
C ALA A 77 10.74 3.28 -18.98
N HIS A 78 11.98 2.78 -18.91
CA HIS A 78 12.78 2.54 -20.13
C HIS A 78 12.15 1.47 -20.99
N LEU A 79 11.77 0.33 -20.39
CA LEU A 79 11.17 -0.78 -21.14
C LEU A 79 9.82 -0.37 -21.76
N GLU A 80 8.99 0.35 -21.03
CA GLU A 80 7.70 0.87 -21.53
C GLU A 80 7.87 1.88 -22.66
N ALA A 81 8.97 2.62 -22.66
CA ALA A 81 9.35 3.54 -23.75
C ALA A 81 10.10 2.86 -24.91
N GLY A 82 10.27 1.53 -24.88
CA GLY A 82 10.98 0.78 -25.93
C GLY A 82 12.51 0.94 -25.91
N HIS A 83 13.07 1.41 -24.78
CA HIS A 83 14.51 1.62 -24.64
C HIS A 83 15.18 0.51 -23.82
N THR A 84 16.45 0.24 -24.11
CA THR A 84 17.29 -0.59 -23.23
C THR A 84 17.50 0.13 -21.91
N SER A 85 17.25 -0.57 -20.80
CA SER A 85 17.38 0.03 -19.47
C SER A 85 18.83 -0.01 -18.97
N PRO A 86 19.38 1.12 -18.51
CA PRO A 86 20.71 1.16 -17.90
C PRO A 86 20.77 0.53 -16.50
N ALA A 87 19.63 0.20 -15.89
CA ALA A 87 19.59 -0.42 -14.57
C ALA A 87 20.30 -1.79 -14.52
N MET A 88 20.42 -2.46 -15.66
CA MET A 88 21.12 -3.75 -15.81
C MET A 88 22.62 -3.60 -16.06
N ASP A 89 23.10 -2.38 -16.29
CA ASP A 89 24.51 -2.08 -16.52
C ASP A 89 25.39 -2.42 -15.30
N PHE A 90 26.63 -2.84 -15.57
CA PHE A 90 27.58 -3.22 -14.54
C PHE A 90 27.84 -2.06 -13.55
N LEU A 91 28.00 -0.83 -14.06
CA LEU A 91 28.26 0.34 -13.21
C LEU A 91 27.10 0.57 -12.23
N VAL A 92 25.85 0.56 -12.69
CA VAL A 92 24.67 0.79 -11.86
C VAL A 92 24.52 -0.31 -10.80
N LYS A 93 24.72 -1.58 -11.18
CA LYS A 93 24.69 -2.72 -10.26
C LYS A 93 25.77 -2.60 -9.18
N ARG A 94 26.99 -2.24 -9.55
CA ARG A 94 28.12 -2.07 -8.63
C ARG A 94 27.89 -0.88 -7.69
N THR A 95 27.36 0.23 -8.18
CA THR A 95 27.00 1.40 -7.38
C THR A 95 25.96 1.02 -6.33
N MET A 96 24.87 0.36 -6.71
CA MET A 96 23.86 -0.12 -5.74
C MET A 96 24.41 -1.13 -4.75
N GLN A 97 25.32 -2.01 -5.17
CA GLN A 97 25.99 -2.94 -4.27
C GLN A 97 26.86 -2.21 -3.24
N GLY A 98 27.62 -1.22 -3.69
CA GLY A 98 28.45 -0.35 -2.83
C GLY A 98 27.59 0.38 -1.80
N ILE A 99 26.49 1.03 -2.24
CA ILE A 99 25.53 1.72 -1.37
C ILE A 99 24.99 0.76 -0.29
N ARG A 100 24.56 -0.44 -0.67
CA ARG A 100 24.07 -1.44 0.30
C ARG A 100 25.11 -1.84 1.34
N ARG A 101 26.37 -2.03 0.93
CA ARG A 101 27.45 -2.38 1.86
C ARG A 101 27.79 -1.24 2.82
N THR A 102 27.82 -0.02 2.31
CA THR A 102 28.19 1.16 3.10
C THR A 102 27.08 1.61 4.06
N LYS A 103 25.82 1.59 3.60
CA LYS A 103 24.68 2.09 4.37
C LYS A 103 23.95 1.00 5.15
N GLY A 104 24.17 -0.25 4.84
CA GLY A 104 23.37 -1.37 5.34
C GLY A 104 21.99 -1.44 4.70
N THR A 105 21.31 -2.54 4.95
CA THR A 105 19.93 -2.78 4.44
C THR A 105 18.91 -2.94 5.56
N ALA A 106 19.33 -2.72 6.80
CA ALA A 106 18.46 -2.86 7.96
C ALA A 106 17.32 -1.82 7.90
N GLN A 107 16.09 -2.31 7.82
CA GLN A 107 14.92 -1.46 7.95
C GLN A 107 14.63 -1.21 9.43
N ARG A 108 14.26 0.03 9.77
CA ARG A 108 13.78 0.33 11.12
C ARG A 108 12.56 -0.53 11.42
N ARG A 109 12.69 -1.45 12.35
CA ARG A 109 11.56 -2.23 12.85
C ARG A 109 10.72 -1.34 13.76
N VAL A 110 9.42 -1.25 13.48
CA VAL A 110 8.47 -0.61 14.37
C VAL A 110 8.14 -1.60 15.48
N LYS A 111 8.00 -1.11 16.73
CA LYS A 111 7.52 -1.93 17.86
C LYS A 111 6.17 -2.53 17.50
N ALA A 112 5.99 -3.82 17.71
CA ALA A 112 4.69 -4.46 17.57
C ALA A 112 3.72 -3.89 18.62
N LEU A 113 2.51 -3.56 18.19
CA LEU A 113 1.45 -3.13 19.10
C LEU A 113 0.96 -4.33 19.91
N VAL A 114 0.92 -4.17 21.22
CA VAL A 114 0.33 -5.14 22.14
C VAL A 114 -1.02 -4.65 22.66
N LYS A 115 -1.73 -5.50 23.40
CA LYS A 115 -3.07 -5.21 23.91
C LYS A 115 -3.14 -3.86 24.63
N ASP A 116 -2.17 -3.53 25.47
CA ASP A 116 -2.18 -2.30 26.27
C ASP A 116 -2.00 -1.06 25.38
N ASP A 117 -1.14 -1.12 24.36
CA ASP A 117 -1.01 -0.05 23.37
C ASP A 117 -2.35 0.20 22.64
N ILE A 118 -3.10 -0.88 22.32
CA ILE A 118 -4.42 -0.78 21.67
C ILE A 118 -5.44 -0.12 22.60
N ILE A 119 -5.43 -0.49 23.88
CA ILE A 119 -6.31 0.13 24.88
C ILE A 119 -6.04 1.63 24.98
N GLU A 120 -4.78 2.04 25.04
CA GLU A 120 -4.37 3.45 25.09
C GLU A 120 -4.81 4.23 23.84
N LEU A 121 -4.65 3.62 22.65
CA LEU A 121 -5.13 4.21 21.39
C LEU A 121 -6.65 4.41 21.39
N VAL A 122 -7.42 3.44 21.88
CA VAL A 122 -8.88 3.55 21.97
C VAL A 122 -9.29 4.62 22.98
N LEU A 123 -8.66 4.67 24.17
CA LEU A 123 -8.89 5.73 25.16
C LEU A 123 -8.61 7.13 24.60
N THR A 124 -7.60 7.23 23.75
CA THR A 124 -7.27 8.50 23.06
C THR A 124 -8.33 8.86 22.03
N ALA A 125 -8.80 7.86 21.27
CA ALA A 125 -9.86 8.06 20.29
C ALA A 125 -11.19 8.48 20.94
N GLU A 126 -11.53 7.92 22.11
CA GLU A 126 -12.74 8.22 22.87
C GLU A 126 -12.83 9.69 23.35
N LYS A 127 -11.71 10.42 23.40
CA LYS A 127 -11.68 11.86 23.75
C LYS A 127 -12.15 12.78 22.62
N GLN A 128 -12.40 12.24 21.43
CA GLN A 128 -12.85 13.02 20.28
C GLN A 128 -14.38 13.23 20.29
N LYS A 129 -14.91 13.96 19.30
CA LYS A 129 -16.36 14.08 19.09
C LYS A 129 -16.99 12.69 18.91
N PRO A 130 -18.25 12.46 19.37
CA PRO A 130 -18.85 11.13 19.47
C PRO A 130 -18.78 10.30 18.17
N MET A 131 -19.10 10.88 17.02
CA MET A 131 -19.03 10.19 15.73
C MET A 131 -17.61 9.73 15.40
N LYS A 132 -16.65 10.61 15.58
CA LYS A 132 -15.24 10.32 15.31
C LYS A 132 -14.67 9.32 16.29
N ALA A 133 -15.03 9.45 17.59
CA ALA A 133 -14.65 8.52 18.64
C ALA A 133 -15.14 7.10 18.34
N ALA A 134 -16.42 6.93 17.96
CA ALA A 134 -17.00 5.64 17.63
C ALA A 134 -16.34 5.01 16.38
N ARG A 135 -16.12 5.80 15.33
CA ARG A 135 -15.44 5.31 14.12
C ARG A 135 -14.01 4.85 14.42
N ASP A 136 -13.23 5.67 15.11
CA ASP A 136 -11.82 5.42 15.36
C ASP A 136 -11.63 4.25 16.33
N ALA A 137 -12.49 4.12 17.36
CA ALA A 137 -12.50 2.96 18.25
C ALA A 137 -12.83 1.66 17.49
N ALA A 138 -13.87 1.67 16.64
CA ALA A 138 -14.22 0.53 15.80
C ALA A 138 -13.09 0.16 14.84
N LEU A 139 -12.47 1.14 14.18
CA LEU A 139 -11.37 0.94 13.24
C LEU A 139 -10.14 0.30 13.94
N ILE A 140 -9.77 0.79 15.12
CA ILE A 140 -8.63 0.27 15.89
C ILE A 140 -8.92 -1.16 16.36
N LEU A 141 -10.09 -1.39 17.00
CA LEU A 141 -10.42 -2.69 17.60
C LEU A 141 -10.63 -3.78 16.53
N VAL A 142 -11.38 -3.48 15.46
CA VAL A 142 -11.60 -4.43 14.36
C VAL A 142 -10.30 -4.68 13.60
N GLY A 143 -9.53 -3.63 13.33
CA GLY A 143 -8.24 -3.75 12.65
C GLY A 143 -7.25 -4.65 13.39
N PHE A 144 -7.19 -4.52 14.72
CA PHE A 144 -6.32 -5.33 15.57
C PHE A 144 -6.84 -6.77 15.70
N ALA A 145 -8.14 -6.96 16.00
CA ALA A 145 -8.71 -8.28 16.21
C ALA A 145 -8.69 -9.15 14.94
N GLY A 146 -8.91 -8.54 13.76
CA GLY A 146 -8.86 -9.23 12.48
C GLY A 146 -7.46 -9.28 11.86
N ALA A 147 -6.44 -8.68 12.49
CA ALA A 147 -5.08 -8.53 11.96
C ALA A 147 -5.06 -7.98 10.51
N PHE A 148 -5.99 -7.10 10.20
CA PHE A 148 -6.15 -6.57 8.84
C PHE A 148 -5.01 -5.64 8.44
N ARG A 149 -4.56 -5.78 7.18
CA ARG A 149 -3.75 -4.72 6.58
C ARG A 149 -4.60 -3.46 6.42
N ARG A 150 -3.96 -2.28 6.50
CA ARG A 150 -4.66 -1.00 6.34
C ARG A 150 -5.57 -0.94 5.11
N SER A 151 -5.11 -1.46 3.97
CA SER A 151 -5.89 -1.49 2.74
C SER A 151 -7.09 -2.43 2.80
N GLU A 152 -6.98 -3.55 3.50
CA GLU A 152 -8.07 -4.49 3.74
C GLU A 152 -9.12 -3.86 4.64
N LEU A 153 -8.70 -3.32 5.78
CA LEU A 153 -9.58 -2.69 6.77
C LEU A 153 -10.43 -1.57 6.16
N VAL A 154 -9.82 -0.64 5.40
CA VAL A 154 -10.56 0.47 4.78
C VAL A 154 -11.41 0.06 3.58
N SER A 155 -11.20 -1.14 3.04
CA SER A 155 -12.01 -1.67 1.93
C SER A 155 -13.25 -2.43 2.39
N ILE A 156 -13.39 -2.71 3.69
CA ILE A 156 -14.55 -3.42 4.24
C ILE A 156 -15.83 -2.63 3.93
N ARG A 157 -16.79 -3.34 3.37
CA ARG A 157 -18.13 -2.80 3.08
C ARG A 157 -19.16 -3.43 4.04
N LYS A 158 -20.29 -2.77 4.22
CA LYS A 158 -21.36 -3.28 5.08
C LYS A 158 -21.86 -4.65 4.63
N GLU A 159 -21.90 -4.88 3.33
CA GLU A 159 -22.31 -6.12 2.69
C GLU A 159 -21.32 -7.28 2.88
N ASP A 160 -20.08 -6.97 3.31
CA ASP A 160 -19.05 -7.97 3.58
C ASP A 160 -19.10 -8.48 5.03
N ILE A 161 -20.02 -7.97 5.86
CA ILE A 161 -20.13 -8.29 7.28
C ILE A 161 -21.36 -9.16 7.51
N THR A 162 -21.15 -10.36 8.06
CA THR A 162 -22.20 -11.28 8.50
C THR A 162 -22.18 -11.37 10.02
N ALA A 163 -23.31 -11.07 10.65
CA ALA A 163 -23.47 -11.25 12.09
C ALA A 163 -23.70 -12.74 12.41
N LEU A 164 -23.07 -13.23 13.48
CA LEU A 164 -23.22 -14.57 14.04
C LEU A 164 -23.51 -14.48 15.54
N ASP A 165 -23.99 -15.54 16.14
CA ASP A 165 -24.34 -15.59 17.58
C ASP A 165 -23.19 -15.21 18.51
N HIS A 166 -21.95 -15.54 18.11
CA HIS A 166 -20.76 -15.35 18.94
C HIS A 166 -19.73 -14.37 18.37
N GLY A 167 -20.10 -13.63 17.34
CA GLY A 167 -19.17 -12.69 16.68
C GLY A 167 -19.65 -12.20 15.33
N ILE A 168 -18.69 -11.82 14.50
CA ILE A 168 -18.94 -11.42 13.11
C ILE A 168 -17.96 -12.11 12.18
N GLU A 169 -18.39 -12.38 10.96
CA GLU A 169 -17.53 -12.71 9.84
C GLU A 169 -17.37 -11.52 8.92
N ILE A 170 -16.15 -11.25 8.51
CA ILE A 170 -15.83 -10.19 7.54
C ILE A 170 -15.17 -10.83 6.33
N HIS A 171 -15.82 -10.68 5.17
CA HIS A 171 -15.29 -11.16 3.90
C HIS A 171 -14.36 -10.12 3.27
N ILE A 172 -13.09 -10.46 3.12
CA ILE A 172 -12.10 -9.61 2.45
C ILE A 172 -11.99 -10.02 0.98
N ARG A 173 -12.53 -9.20 0.08
CA ARG A 173 -12.69 -9.52 -1.34
C ARG A 173 -11.36 -9.68 -2.07
N ARG A 174 -10.34 -8.89 -1.72
CA ARG A 174 -9.01 -8.92 -2.36
C ARG A 174 -7.92 -8.60 -1.34
N THR A 175 -6.84 -9.36 -1.37
CA THR A 175 -5.66 -9.10 -0.57
C THR A 175 -4.46 -8.82 -1.46
N LYS A 176 -3.37 -8.28 -0.88
CA LYS A 176 -2.11 -8.04 -1.61
C LYS A 176 -1.51 -9.33 -2.18
N THR A 177 -1.73 -10.46 -1.53
CA THR A 177 -1.14 -11.77 -1.87
C THR A 177 -2.10 -12.73 -2.53
N GLN A 178 -3.41 -12.49 -2.41
CA GLN A 178 -4.48 -13.31 -3.00
C GLN A 178 -5.47 -12.41 -3.71
N GLN A 179 -5.11 -11.96 -4.91
CA GLN A 179 -5.95 -11.08 -5.71
C GLN A 179 -7.13 -11.82 -6.37
N GLU A 180 -7.05 -13.14 -6.49
CA GLU A 180 -8.05 -13.96 -7.18
C GLU A 180 -9.09 -14.56 -6.24
N LYS A 181 -8.73 -14.81 -4.98
CA LYS A 181 -9.67 -15.38 -3.98
C LYS A 181 -9.65 -14.50 -2.73
N GLY A 182 -10.82 -13.99 -2.34
CA GLY A 182 -11.02 -13.39 -1.04
C GLY A 182 -10.88 -14.42 0.07
N HIS A 183 -10.85 -13.97 1.32
CA HIS A 183 -10.92 -14.85 2.51
C HIS A 183 -11.85 -14.22 3.54
N THR A 184 -12.38 -15.05 4.43
CA THR A 184 -13.24 -14.62 5.52
C THR A 184 -12.47 -14.65 6.83
N VAL A 185 -12.62 -13.59 7.63
CA VAL A 185 -12.03 -13.46 8.97
C VAL A 185 -13.15 -13.45 9.98
N PHE A 186 -13.11 -14.37 10.93
CA PHE A 186 -14.03 -14.41 12.07
C PHE A 186 -13.46 -13.57 13.21
N ILE A 187 -14.28 -12.66 13.76
CA ILE A 187 -13.96 -11.85 14.95
C ILE A 187 -14.97 -12.21 16.05
N PRO A 188 -14.53 -12.85 17.15
CA PRO A 188 -15.41 -13.24 18.23
C PRO A 188 -15.85 -12.03 19.07
N CYS A 189 -17.03 -12.13 19.65
CA CYS A 189 -17.47 -11.22 20.71
C CYS A 189 -16.58 -11.36 21.96
N ALA A 190 -16.03 -10.25 22.42
CA ALA A 190 -15.29 -10.21 23.66
C ALA A 190 -16.21 -9.82 24.84
N LYS A 191 -15.97 -10.42 26.03
CA LYS A 191 -16.70 -10.06 27.26
C LYS A 191 -16.26 -8.72 27.86
N SER A 192 -15.36 -7.98 27.21
CA SER A 192 -14.85 -6.70 27.70
C SER A 192 -15.64 -5.52 27.14
N SER A 193 -15.52 -4.36 27.79
CA SER A 193 -16.08 -3.09 27.28
C SER A 193 -15.49 -2.67 25.94
N ARG A 194 -14.32 -3.20 25.56
CA ARG A 194 -13.61 -2.94 24.28
C ARG A 194 -13.75 -4.12 23.32
N CYS A 195 -14.99 -4.60 23.19
CA CYS A 195 -15.33 -5.64 22.22
C CYS A 195 -15.30 -5.05 20.79
N PRO A 196 -14.53 -5.60 19.85
CA PRO A 196 -14.48 -5.13 18.47
C PRO A 196 -15.85 -5.19 17.77
N VAL A 197 -16.64 -6.21 18.05
CA VAL A 197 -17.98 -6.38 17.49
C VAL A 197 -18.90 -5.26 17.97
N LYS A 198 -18.99 -5.03 19.28
CA LYS A 198 -19.82 -3.96 19.86
C LYS A 198 -19.37 -2.57 19.40
N ALA A 199 -18.08 -2.32 19.26
CA ALA A 199 -17.57 -1.06 18.75
C ALA A 199 -17.98 -0.84 17.30
N LEU A 200 -17.93 -1.88 16.46
CA LEU A 200 -18.39 -1.82 15.08
C LEU A 200 -19.91 -1.58 14.99
N GLU A 201 -20.70 -2.28 15.79
CA GLU A 201 -22.16 -2.10 15.87
C GLU A 201 -22.52 -0.67 16.29
N GLN A 202 -21.84 -0.14 17.31
CA GLN A 202 -22.03 1.24 17.76
C GLN A 202 -21.71 2.24 16.65
N TRP A 203 -20.61 2.04 15.93
CA TRP A 203 -20.24 2.89 14.80
C TRP A 203 -21.28 2.82 13.68
N LEU A 204 -21.71 1.63 13.27
CA LEU A 204 -22.71 1.45 12.22
C LEU A 204 -24.05 2.10 12.61
N LYS A 205 -24.48 1.95 13.88
CA LYS A 205 -25.70 2.57 14.40
C LYS A 205 -25.62 4.09 14.38
N LEU A 206 -24.52 4.68 14.85
CA LEU A 206 -24.34 6.13 14.88
C LEU A 206 -24.23 6.75 13.49
N SER A 207 -23.51 6.06 12.59
CA SER A 207 -23.29 6.56 11.24
C SER A 207 -24.44 6.35 10.27
N GLY A 208 -25.41 5.49 10.59
CA GLY A 208 -26.51 5.12 9.70
C GLY A 208 -26.06 4.44 8.40
N ILE A 209 -24.90 3.77 8.42
CA ILE A 209 -24.37 3.11 7.23
C ILE A 209 -25.12 1.80 6.98
N GLU A 210 -25.95 1.78 5.95
CA GLU A 210 -26.68 0.58 5.52
C GLU A 210 -25.99 -0.17 4.39
N GLN A 211 -25.17 0.52 3.57
CA GLN A 211 -24.45 -0.07 2.44
C GLN A 211 -23.14 0.66 2.13
N GLY A 212 -22.23 -0.04 1.44
CA GLY A 212 -20.97 0.52 0.97
C GLY A 212 -19.87 0.54 2.03
N PRO A 213 -18.80 1.36 1.87
CA PRO A 213 -17.65 1.36 2.77
C PRO A 213 -18.05 1.65 4.21
N VAL A 214 -17.55 0.83 5.14
CA VAL A 214 -17.83 0.95 6.56
C VAL A 214 -17.08 2.13 7.18
N PHE A 215 -15.80 2.27 6.88
CA PHE A 215 -14.99 3.35 7.44
C PHE A 215 -14.90 4.52 6.46
N ARG A 216 -15.66 5.57 6.76
CA ARG A 216 -15.79 6.77 5.92
C ARG A 216 -15.15 7.98 6.59
N ALA A 217 -14.78 8.97 5.77
CA ALA A 217 -14.41 10.28 6.30
C ALA A 217 -15.63 10.90 7.02
N ILE A 218 -15.36 11.60 8.13
CA ILE A 218 -16.34 12.39 8.86
C ILE A 218 -16.05 13.85 8.55
N ASN A 219 -17.04 14.58 8.12
CA ASN A 219 -16.94 16.00 7.82
C ASN A 219 -16.78 16.83 9.11
N ARG A 220 -16.36 18.08 8.95
CA ARG A 220 -16.11 18.99 10.08
C ARG A 220 -17.39 19.34 10.86
N HIS A 221 -18.56 19.11 10.26
CA HIS A 221 -19.86 19.46 10.79
C HIS A 221 -20.64 18.27 11.38
N ASP A 222 -20.08 17.06 11.34
CA ASP A 222 -20.65 15.84 11.93
C ASP A 222 -20.18 15.63 13.38
#